data_50cfe784005863f51e749ddedf6fa2b7
#
_entry.id   50cfe784005863f51e749ddedf6fa2b7
#
_cell.length_a   1.000
_cell.length_b   1.000
_cell.length_c   1.000
_cell.angle_alpha   90.00
_cell.angle_beta   90.00
_cell.angle_gamma   90.00
#
_symmetry.space_group_name_H-M   'P 1'
#
loop_
_entity.id
_entity.type
_entity.pdbx_description
1 polymer ?
#
loop_
_entity_poly.entity_id
_entity_poly.type
_entity_poly.pdbx_seq_one_letter_code
_entity_poly.pdbx_strand_id
1 'polypeptide(L)'
;MFRKTIAAASIAGLMTASAVAAPTPATGEAAFRDLYKELVETNTTLSAGDCTLAASRLAARLKAAGYPEENVRVWTVPDHPKEGGLFARLPGTDAGARPVLMLGHLDVVEAKREDWTRDPFKLIEEGGYFYGRGTYDDKAMAAVWVDTLIRYRQENYIPARTIKLALTCGEETNGAFNGAEHLAKNERELIDAEFAINEGGGGQMGATGKPIFMGIQVGEKLSQNYTLEVTNPGGHSSRPMPDNAINQLAFGLTRIAQHKFPITFNDTTRAFLTEMARLKGGEDGKAMLALIANPKDTAAETRLEVDPDYNRILHTTCIATMLDAGHATNALPQRAKANINCRIFPGTTAEQVRKELETIVADPAIKISIRETRNLPAPPPPLDAKVLDPAVKLAKTMFPGVPNLMIMQAGATDGAFLTPVGIPTYGISGMFVDSDGNGIHGLNERIKVKTLLDGREYLYRLMKVYGG
;
A
#
# COMPACT_ATOMS: atom_id res chain seq x y z
N MET A 1 -86.23 -20.84 -8.43
CA MET A 1 -84.84 -20.65 -9.00
C MET A 1 -84.32 -19.33 -8.48
N PHE A 2 -83.55 -19.36 -7.40
CA PHE A 2 -82.98 -18.16 -6.80
C PHE A 2 -81.42 -18.20 -7.09
N ARG A 3 -80.88 -17.23 -7.87
CA ARG A 3 -79.47 -16.97 -8.06
C ARG A 3 -78.99 -16.08 -6.90
N LYS A 4 -78.04 -16.59 -6.15
CA LYS A 4 -77.28 -15.78 -5.15
C LYS A 4 -76.07 -15.20 -5.83
N THR A 5 -75.96 -13.89 -5.90
CA THR A 5 -74.77 -13.12 -6.32
C THR A 5 -73.88 -12.94 -5.12
N ILE A 6 -72.60 -13.39 -5.20
CA ILE A 6 -71.61 -13.16 -4.21
C ILE A 6 -70.77 -11.96 -4.67
N ALA A 7 -70.75 -10.90 -3.90
CA ALA A 7 -69.91 -9.73 -4.10
C ALA A 7 -68.53 -10.00 -3.44
N ALA A 8 -67.48 -9.98 -4.22
CA ALA A 8 -66.10 -10.02 -3.71
C ALA A 8 -65.62 -8.61 -3.43
N ALA A 9 -65.31 -8.33 -2.18
CA ALA A 9 -64.67 -7.08 -1.77
C ALA A 9 -63.16 -7.23 -1.86
N SER A 10 -62.52 -6.49 -2.77
CA SER A 10 -61.08 -6.39 -2.88
C SER A 10 -60.55 -5.35 -1.88
N ILE A 11 -59.80 -5.83 -0.90
CA ILE A 11 -59.06 -4.95 0.03
C ILE A 11 -57.69 -4.66 -0.64
N ALA A 12 -57.51 -3.45 -1.18
CA ALA A 12 -56.24 -2.94 -1.61
C ALA A 12 -55.45 -2.44 -0.41
N GLY A 13 -54.49 -3.24 0.05
CA GLY A 13 -53.52 -2.83 1.08
C GLY A 13 -52.51 -1.84 0.49
N LEU A 14 -52.56 -0.58 0.89
CA LEU A 14 -51.48 0.37 0.64
C LEU A 14 -50.26 -0.04 1.48
N MET A 15 -49.23 -0.59 0.84
CA MET A 15 -47.90 -0.69 1.43
C MET A 15 -47.23 0.68 1.34
N THR A 16 -47.18 1.40 2.46
CA THR A 16 -46.35 2.59 2.61
C THR A 16 -44.92 2.13 2.78
N ALA A 17 -44.12 2.22 1.71
CA ALA A 17 -42.67 2.09 1.79
C ALA A 17 -42.13 3.27 2.59
N SER A 18 -41.70 3.03 3.83
CA SER A 18 -40.93 4.01 4.59
C SER A 18 -39.60 4.25 3.87
N ALA A 19 -39.47 5.39 3.21
CA ALA A 19 -38.23 5.87 2.69
C ALA A 19 -37.25 6.06 3.89
N VAL A 20 -36.25 5.22 4.00
CA VAL A 20 -35.15 5.46 4.94
C VAL A 20 -34.47 6.75 4.49
N ALA A 21 -34.58 7.79 5.31
CA ALA A 21 -33.94 9.07 5.05
C ALA A 21 -32.42 8.84 4.87
N ALA A 22 -31.85 9.38 3.80
CA ALA A 22 -30.40 9.37 3.62
C ALA A 22 -29.74 10.01 4.85
N PRO A 23 -28.64 9.46 5.37
CA PRO A 23 -27.93 10.04 6.51
C PRO A 23 -27.53 11.48 6.18
N THR A 24 -27.73 12.39 7.16
CA THR A 24 -27.31 13.79 7.02
C THR A 24 -25.80 13.84 6.78
N PRO A 25 -25.31 14.53 5.74
CA PRO A 25 -23.88 14.64 5.45
C PRO A 25 -23.10 15.15 6.67
N ALA A 26 -21.97 14.53 6.96
CA ALA A 26 -21.06 15.00 8.02
C ALA A 26 -20.59 16.43 7.70
N THR A 27 -20.32 17.24 8.74
CA THR A 27 -19.85 18.62 8.56
C THR A 27 -18.65 18.67 7.61
N GLY A 28 -18.74 19.49 6.56
CA GLY A 28 -17.70 19.65 5.56
C GLY A 28 -17.61 18.52 4.52
N GLU A 29 -18.53 17.53 4.50
CA GLU A 29 -18.48 16.42 3.54
C GLU A 29 -18.55 16.91 2.08
N ALA A 30 -19.40 17.88 1.78
CA ALA A 30 -19.51 18.41 0.41
C ALA A 30 -18.18 19.04 -0.08
N ALA A 31 -17.49 19.80 0.77
CA ALA A 31 -16.18 20.39 0.47
C ALA A 31 -15.10 19.30 0.32
N PHE A 32 -15.15 18.26 1.14
CA PHE A 32 -14.27 17.11 1.01
C PHE A 32 -14.49 16.36 -0.32
N ARG A 33 -15.75 16.10 -0.69
CA ARG A 33 -16.07 15.45 -1.98
C ARG A 33 -15.58 16.26 -3.18
N ASP A 34 -15.65 17.58 -3.10
CA ASP A 34 -15.16 18.48 -4.14
C ASP A 34 -13.61 18.46 -4.21
N LEU A 35 -12.91 18.50 -3.07
CA LEU A 35 -11.46 18.34 -2.99
C LEU A 35 -11.02 16.98 -3.56
N TYR A 36 -11.68 15.90 -3.13
CA TYR A 36 -11.37 14.55 -3.57
C TYR A 36 -11.61 14.38 -5.08
N LYS A 37 -12.72 14.92 -5.60
CA LYS A 37 -13.02 14.94 -7.03
C LYS A 37 -11.92 15.64 -7.83
N GLU A 38 -11.52 16.84 -7.43
CA GLU A 38 -10.44 17.59 -8.09
C GLU A 38 -9.15 16.77 -8.13
N LEU A 39 -8.79 16.11 -7.02
CA LEU A 39 -7.58 15.32 -6.93
C LEU A 39 -7.65 14.07 -7.83
N VAL A 40 -8.75 13.30 -7.79
CA VAL A 40 -8.91 12.12 -8.66
C VAL A 40 -8.90 12.50 -10.13
N GLU A 41 -9.55 13.62 -10.52
CA GLU A 41 -9.62 14.09 -11.90
C GLU A 41 -8.34 14.81 -12.38
N THR A 42 -7.36 14.99 -11.49
CA THR A 42 -6.02 15.43 -11.90
C THR A 42 -5.20 14.19 -12.23
N ASN A 43 -4.89 13.98 -13.52
CA ASN A 43 -4.02 12.87 -13.93
C ASN A 43 -2.61 13.04 -13.36
N THR A 44 -2.13 12.03 -12.66
CA THR A 44 -0.81 11.98 -12.02
C THR A 44 -0.05 10.69 -12.36
N THR A 45 -0.36 10.07 -13.51
CA THR A 45 0.42 8.97 -14.06
C THR A 45 1.80 9.45 -14.50
N LEU A 46 2.80 8.58 -14.49
CA LEU A 46 4.15 8.91 -14.91
C LEU A 46 4.19 9.40 -16.38
N SER A 47 3.44 8.74 -17.29
CA SER A 47 3.53 8.98 -18.72
C SER A 47 2.91 10.32 -19.18
N ALA A 48 1.83 10.77 -18.52
CA ALA A 48 1.00 11.88 -18.98
C ALA A 48 0.52 12.81 -17.86
N GLY A 49 0.83 12.48 -16.61
CA GLY A 49 0.32 13.19 -15.44
C GLY A 49 1.21 14.34 -14.98
N ASP A 50 0.77 14.96 -13.88
CA ASP A 50 1.46 16.08 -13.25
C ASP A 50 1.12 16.15 -11.74
N CYS A 51 2.00 15.59 -10.90
CA CYS A 51 1.89 15.66 -9.43
C CYS A 51 2.08 17.09 -8.93
N THR A 52 2.93 17.89 -9.59
CA THR A 52 3.17 19.28 -9.20
C THR A 52 1.90 20.12 -9.38
N LEU A 53 1.11 19.85 -10.43
CA LEU A 53 -0.20 20.46 -10.60
C LEU A 53 -1.18 20.03 -9.50
N ALA A 54 -1.22 18.74 -9.16
CA ALA A 54 -2.05 18.24 -8.07
C ALA A 54 -1.66 18.88 -6.73
N ALA A 55 -0.37 18.92 -6.41
CA ALA A 55 0.17 19.58 -5.22
C ALA A 55 -0.19 21.07 -5.16
N SER A 56 -0.10 21.76 -6.31
CA SER A 56 -0.43 23.20 -6.40
C SER A 56 -1.92 23.48 -6.14
N ARG A 57 -2.83 22.62 -6.62
CA ARG A 57 -4.26 22.70 -6.34
C ARG A 57 -4.56 22.50 -4.86
N LEU A 58 -3.96 21.50 -4.25
CA LEU A 58 -4.10 21.22 -2.82
C LEU A 58 -3.51 22.34 -1.96
N ALA A 59 -2.35 22.91 -2.34
CA ALA A 59 -1.77 24.06 -1.68
C ALA A 59 -2.69 25.28 -1.72
N ALA A 60 -3.33 25.53 -2.86
CA ALA A 60 -4.30 26.62 -3.00
C ALA A 60 -5.50 26.46 -2.03
N ARG A 61 -5.99 25.22 -1.83
CA ARG A 61 -7.07 24.94 -0.85
C ARG A 61 -6.62 25.18 0.59
N LEU A 62 -5.41 24.78 0.95
CA LEU A 62 -4.86 25.06 2.28
C LEU A 62 -4.69 26.56 2.54
N LYS A 63 -4.18 27.31 1.55
CA LYS A 63 -4.06 28.77 1.64
C LYS A 63 -5.42 29.45 1.74
N ALA A 64 -6.41 29.01 0.96
CA ALA A 64 -7.78 29.49 1.04
C ALA A 64 -8.44 29.21 2.41
N ALA A 65 -8.03 28.12 3.09
CA ALA A 65 -8.45 27.85 4.47
C ALA A 65 -7.72 28.67 5.53
N GLY A 66 -6.78 29.55 5.12
CA GLY A 66 -6.06 30.48 6.01
C GLY A 66 -4.73 29.97 6.52
N TYR A 67 -4.12 28.96 5.88
CA TYR A 67 -2.73 28.62 6.17
C TYR A 67 -1.79 29.69 5.64
N PRO A 68 -0.84 30.19 6.45
CA PRO A 68 0.15 31.16 5.99
C PRO A 68 1.10 30.54 4.94
N GLU A 69 1.65 31.39 4.09
CA GLU A 69 2.51 31.00 2.97
C GLU A 69 3.73 30.16 3.42
N GLU A 70 4.33 30.56 4.54
CA GLU A 70 5.50 29.89 5.12
C GLU A 70 5.20 28.47 5.68
N ASN A 71 3.93 28.12 5.80
CA ASN A 71 3.47 26.82 6.30
C ASN A 71 2.95 25.89 5.16
N VAL A 72 2.98 26.36 3.91
CA VAL A 72 2.52 25.58 2.75
C VAL A 72 3.47 25.77 1.59
N ARG A 73 4.18 24.72 1.21
CA ARG A 73 5.18 24.75 0.12
C ARG A 73 4.89 23.64 -0.90
N VAL A 74 4.76 24.01 -2.17
CA VAL A 74 4.91 23.09 -3.28
C VAL A 74 6.40 22.99 -3.58
N TRP A 75 6.96 21.80 -3.48
CA TRP A 75 8.36 21.55 -3.82
C TRP A 75 8.47 20.89 -5.19
N THR A 76 9.54 21.16 -5.90
CA THR A 76 9.84 20.61 -7.22
C THR A 76 11.33 20.35 -7.35
N VAL A 77 11.70 19.43 -8.23
CA VAL A 77 13.09 19.13 -8.58
C VAL A 77 13.32 19.54 -10.03
N PRO A 78 14.38 20.30 -10.36
CA PRO A 78 14.59 20.82 -11.70
C PRO A 78 14.50 19.78 -12.83
N ASP A 79 15.07 18.60 -12.61
CA ASP A 79 15.08 17.51 -13.59
C ASP A 79 13.74 16.73 -13.63
N HIS A 80 12.85 16.98 -12.66
CA HIS A 80 11.55 16.33 -12.49
C HIS A 80 10.43 17.35 -12.20
N PRO A 81 10.17 18.32 -13.11
CA PRO A 81 9.30 19.46 -12.81
C PRO A 81 7.82 19.09 -12.62
N LYS A 82 7.39 17.92 -13.10
CA LYS A 82 6.03 17.41 -12.94
C LYS A 82 5.87 16.41 -11.80
N GLU A 83 6.97 15.98 -11.20
CA GLU A 83 7.01 14.97 -10.12
C GLU A 83 7.23 15.62 -8.74
N GLY A 84 6.82 16.87 -8.58
CA GLY A 84 6.86 17.58 -7.31
C GLY A 84 5.77 17.12 -6.34
N GLY A 85 5.76 17.73 -5.16
CA GLY A 85 4.82 17.38 -4.11
C GLY A 85 4.45 18.57 -3.22
N LEU A 86 3.69 18.28 -2.18
CA LEU A 86 3.19 19.26 -1.23
C LEU A 86 3.78 19.01 0.16
N PHE A 87 4.32 20.07 0.75
CA PHE A 87 4.57 20.13 2.18
C PHE A 87 3.62 21.14 2.84
N ALA A 88 3.07 20.77 3.99
CA ALA A 88 2.36 21.69 4.86
C ALA A 88 2.64 21.39 6.33
N ARG A 89 2.43 22.38 7.21
CA ARG A 89 2.54 22.18 8.65
C ARG A 89 1.50 22.99 9.43
N LEU A 90 1.02 22.41 10.50
CA LEU A 90 0.29 23.09 11.57
C LEU A 90 1.21 23.16 12.78
N PRO A 91 1.77 24.35 13.12
CA PRO A 91 2.69 24.50 14.24
C PRO A 91 2.05 24.13 15.58
N GLY A 92 2.79 23.41 16.41
CA GLY A 92 2.41 23.11 17.79
C GLY A 92 2.92 24.16 18.78
N THR A 93 2.39 24.13 19.99
CA THR A 93 2.77 25.05 21.09
C THR A 93 3.98 24.57 21.90
N ASP A 94 4.28 23.28 21.88
CA ASP A 94 5.45 22.69 22.55
C ASP A 94 6.61 22.52 21.57
N ALA A 95 7.58 23.45 21.64
CA ALA A 95 8.77 23.40 20.80
C ALA A 95 9.71 22.21 21.11
N GLY A 96 9.56 21.57 22.28
CA GLY A 96 10.33 20.39 22.68
C GLY A 96 9.74 19.09 22.15
N ALA A 97 8.48 19.07 21.76
CA ALA A 97 7.81 17.88 21.22
C ALA A 97 8.18 17.67 19.74
N ARG A 98 8.71 16.48 19.43
CA ARG A 98 8.98 16.12 18.02
C ARG A 98 7.68 16.08 17.21
N PRO A 99 7.69 16.57 15.95
CA PRO A 99 6.52 16.55 15.08
C PRO A 99 5.99 15.13 14.83
N VAL A 100 4.73 15.03 14.38
CA VAL A 100 4.18 13.85 13.70
C VAL A 100 3.97 14.18 12.23
N LEU A 101 4.24 13.19 11.34
CA LEU A 101 4.15 13.36 9.90
C LEU A 101 2.94 12.59 9.34
N MET A 102 2.10 13.26 8.60
CA MET A 102 1.13 12.68 7.67
C MET A 102 1.82 12.51 6.32
N LEU A 103 1.93 11.28 5.84
CA LEU A 103 2.56 10.94 4.56
C LEU A 103 1.51 10.34 3.62
N GLY A 104 1.68 10.51 2.33
CA GLY A 104 0.89 9.91 1.27
C GLY A 104 1.46 10.30 -0.09
N HIS A 105 1.04 9.63 -1.15
CA HIS A 105 1.52 9.92 -2.50
C HIS A 105 0.40 10.42 -3.42
N LEU A 106 0.80 11.18 -4.45
CA LEU A 106 -0.10 11.79 -5.42
C LEU A 106 -0.16 11.04 -6.74
N ASP A 107 0.94 10.37 -7.10
CA ASP A 107 1.02 9.61 -8.34
C ASP A 107 0.14 8.36 -8.30
N VAL A 108 -0.13 7.85 -9.48
CA VAL A 108 -0.94 6.64 -9.67
C VAL A 108 -0.35 5.80 -10.79
N VAL A 109 -0.55 4.48 -10.74
CA VAL A 109 -0.19 3.60 -11.85
C VAL A 109 -0.94 3.97 -13.13
N GLU A 110 -0.39 3.59 -14.27
CA GLU A 110 -0.97 3.86 -15.61
C GLU A 110 -2.41 3.34 -15.73
N ALA A 111 -3.22 4.08 -16.47
CA ALA A 111 -4.59 3.70 -16.78
C ALA A 111 -4.94 4.13 -18.22
N LYS A 112 -5.16 3.16 -19.09
CA LYS A 112 -5.56 3.41 -20.47
C LYS A 112 -7.07 3.43 -20.57
N ARG A 113 -7.61 4.50 -21.14
CA ARG A 113 -9.07 4.71 -21.24
C ARG A 113 -9.79 3.55 -21.95
N GLU A 114 -9.15 2.96 -22.96
CA GLU A 114 -9.71 1.84 -23.75
C GLU A 114 -9.88 0.53 -22.96
N ASP A 115 -9.12 0.36 -21.88
CA ASP A 115 -9.20 -0.85 -21.06
C ASP A 115 -10.27 -0.72 -19.96
N TRP A 116 -10.73 0.50 -19.67
CA TRP A 116 -11.65 0.77 -18.57
C TRP A 116 -13.10 0.91 -19.07
N THR A 117 -14.03 0.36 -18.31
CA THR A 117 -15.48 0.57 -18.58
C THR A 117 -15.94 1.99 -18.27
N ARG A 118 -15.23 2.68 -17.37
CA ARG A 118 -15.43 4.08 -16.98
C ARG A 118 -14.19 4.88 -17.29
N ASP A 119 -14.32 6.21 -17.39
CA ASP A 119 -13.13 7.07 -17.54
C ASP A 119 -12.30 7.03 -16.24
N PRO A 120 -11.03 6.57 -16.29
CA PRO A 120 -10.18 6.45 -15.09
C PRO A 120 -9.86 7.79 -14.43
N PHE A 121 -9.96 8.91 -15.15
CA PHE A 121 -9.68 10.26 -14.65
C PHE A 121 -10.94 11.11 -14.49
N LYS A 122 -12.09 10.44 -14.25
CA LYS A 122 -13.35 11.05 -13.82
C LYS A 122 -13.82 10.37 -12.55
N LEU A 123 -14.14 11.14 -11.51
CA LEU A 123 -14.73 10.60 -10.31
C LEU A 123 -16.19 10.27 -10.54
N ILE A 124 -16.53 9.00 -10.64
CA ILE A 124 -17.88 8.51 -10.90
C ILE A 124 -18.43 7.87 -9.63
N GLU A 125 -19.51 8.42 -9.08
CA GLU A 125 -20.23 7.80 -7.97
C GLU A 125 -21.35 6.89 -8.50
N GLU A 126 -21.23 5.59 -8.23
CA GLU A 126 -22.19 4.58 -8.69
C GLU A 126 -22.27 3.41 -7.71
N GLY A 127 -23.49 2.98 -7.38
CA GLY A 127 -23.70 1.80 -6.52
C GLY A 127 -23.09 1.92 -5.11
N GLY A 128 -22.90 3.15 -4.60
CA GLY A 128 -22.28 3.41 -3.31
C GLY A 128 -20.74 3.38 -3.32
N TYR A 129 -20.13 3.41 -4.51
CA TYR A 129 -18.70 3.48 -4.72
C TYR A 129 -18.32 4.73 -5.51
N PHE A 130 -17.13 5.23 -5.26
CA PHE A 130 -16.40 6.12 -6.14
C PHE A 130 -15.47 5.29 -7.04
N TYR A 131 -15.57 5.47 -8.35
CA TYR A 131 -14.71 4.86 -9.37
C TYR A 131 -13.78 5.90 -9.96
N GLY A 132 -12.53 5.49 -10.20
CA GLY A 132 -11.48 6.27 -10.82
C GLY A 132 -10.10 5.76 -10.42
N ARG A 133 -9.06 6.03 -11.18
CA ARG A 133 -7.68 5.68 -10.84
C ARG A 133 -7.21 6.53 -9.66
N GLY A 134 -6.64 5.86 -8.63
CA GLY A 134 -6.22 6.50 -7.40
C GLY A 134 -7.36 6.76 -6.40
N THR A 135 -8.58 6.26 -6.66
CA THR A 135 -9.68 6.43 -5.71
C THR A 135 -9.45 5.71 -4.38
N TYR A 136 -8.60 4.71 -4.35
CA TYR A 136 -8.13 4.09 -3.12
C TYR A 136 -6.65 4.38 -2.91
N ASP A 137 -5.82 4.19 -3.91
CA ASP A 137 -4.36 4.17 -3.87
C ASP A 137 -3.77 5.35 -4.65
N ASP A 138 -3.32 6.47 -4.03
CA ASP A 138 -3.46 6.84 -2.61
C ASP A 138 -4.16 8.21 -2.46
N LYS A 139 -4.86 8.67 -3.51
CA LYS A 139 -5.56 9.99 -3.48
C LYS A 139 -6.64 10.07 -2.42
N ALA A 140 -7.17 8.92 -1.95
CA ALA A 140 -8.09 8.90 -0.82
C ALA A 140 -7.43 9.45 0.45
N MET A 141 -6.26 8.91 0.82
CA MET A 141 -5.54 9.35 2.01
C MET A 141 -4.99 10.76 1.82
N ALA A 142 -4.42 11.08 0.64
CA ALA A 142 -3.94 12.42 0.34
C ALA A 142 -5.04 13.49 0.51
N ALA A 143 -6.26 13.22 0.01
CA ALA A 143 -7.40 14.09 0.20
C ALA A 143 -7.82 14.21 1.67
N VAL A 144 -7.83 13.10 2.41
CA VAL A 144 -8.16 13.08 3.85
C VAL A 144 -7.15 13.90 4.65
N TRP A 145 -5.86 13.83 4.33
CA TRP A 145 -4.83 14.62 5.02
C TRP A 145 -5.01 16.13 4.81
N VAL A 146 -5.29 16.56 3.59
CA VAL A 146 -5.54 17.97 3.29
C VAL A 146 -6.83 18.44 3.96
N ASP A 147 -7.92 17.66 3.90
CA ASP A 147 -9.19 17.95 4.58
C ASP A 147 -9.01 18.04 6.10
N THR A 148 -8.19 17.15 6.68
CA THR A 148 -7.87 17.17 8.11
C THR A 148 -7.23 18.50 8.52
N LEU A 149 -6.24 18.99 7.77
CA LEU A 149 -5.63 20.30 8.03
C LEU A 149 -6.64 21.44 7.86
N ILE A 150 -7.46 21.41 6.79
CA ILE A 150 -8.51 22.42 6.57
C ILE A 150 -9.48 22.48 7.77
N ARG A 151 -9.95 21.33 8.23
CA ARG A 151 -10.86 21.23 9.39
C ARG A 151 -10.19 21.77 10.66
N TYR A 152 -8.94 21.42 10.93
CA TYR A 152 -8.20 21.95 12.07
C TYR A 152 -8.11 23.47 12.04
N ARG A 153 -7.87 24.05 10.88
CA ARG A 153 -7.84 25.51 10.74
C ARG A 153 -9.20 26.15 10.98
N GLN A 154 -10.27 25.56 10.44
CA GLN A 154 -11.66 26.03 10.63
C GLN A 154 -12.12 25.96 12.10
N GLU A 155 -11.65 24.98 12.84
CA GLU A 155 -11.95 24.77 14.25
C GLU A 155 -11.05 25.59 15.18
N ASN A 156 -10.07 26.31 14.64
CA ASN A 156 -9.00 26.96 15.40
C ASN A 156 -8.26 26.00 16.34
N TYR A 157 -8.10 24.73 15.92
CA TYR A 157 -7.35 23.75 16.69
C TYR A 157 -5.87 24.09 16.69
N ILE A 158 -5.27 24.14 17.89
CA ILE A 158 -3.84 24.37 18.10
C ILE A 158 -3.28 23.12 18.78
N PRO A 159 -2.45 22.31 18.09
CA PRO A 159 -1.86 21.12 18.68
C PRO A 159 -0.76 21.46 19.67
N ALA A 160 -0.45 20.54 20.58
CA ALA A 160 0.74 20.65 21.41
C ALA A 160 1.99 20.41 20.55
N ARG A 161 2.04 19.32 19.77
CA ARG A 161 3.15 19.06 18.84
C ARG A 161 2.80 19.47 17.42
N THR A 162 3.80 19.89 16.67
CA THR A 162 3.63 20.22 15.25
C THR A 162 3.14 19.00 14.44
N ILE A 163 2.11 19.19 13.63
CA ILE A 163 1.64 18.24 12.65
C ILE A 163 2.18 18.66 11.28
N LYS A 164 2.92 17.78 10.62
CA LYS A 164 3.44 17.96 9.26
C LYS A 164 2.65 17.12 8.27
N LEU A 165 2.60 17.57 7.03
CA LEU A 165 2.09 16.86 5.86
C LEU A 165 3.16 16.83 4.77
N ALA A 166 3.44 15.66 4.21
CA ALA A 166 4.19 15.50 2.98
C ALA A 166 3.37 14.64 2.01
N LEU A 167 3.04 15.19 0.86
CA LEU A 167 2.49 14.45 -0.27
C LEU A 167 3.57 14.37 -1.35
N THR A 168 3.89 13.16 -1.74
CA THR A 168 5.01 12.83 -2.62
C THR A 168 4.55 12.44 -4.01
N CYS A 169 5.48 12.17 -4.92
CA CYS A 169 5.25 11.62 -6.24
C CYS A 169 6.30 10.56 -6.53
N GLY A 170 5.93 9.50 -7.25
CA GLY A 170 6.86 8.46 -7.68
C GLY A 170 6.92 7.24 -6.77
N GLU A 171 5.94 7.04 -5.89
CA GLU A 171 5.77 5.81 -5.11
C GLU A 171 5.54 4.61 -6.04
N GLU A 172 4.61 4.76 -6.97
CA GLU A 172 4.14 3.74 -7.91
C GLU A 172 5.11 3.42 -9.05
N THR A 173 6.21 4.18 -9.16
CA THR A 173 7.10 4.11 -10.32
C THR A 173 8.46 3.51 -9.98
N ASN A 174 8.60 2.21 -10.19
CA ASN A 174 9.88 1.52 -10.03
C ASN A 174 10.92 2.04 -11.05
N GLY A 175 12.07 2.52 -10.53
CA GLY A 175 13.20 2.95 -11.36
C GLY A 175 13.13 4.40 -11.85
N ALA A 176 12.09 5.16 -11.51
CA ALA A 176 11.96 6.58 -11.76
C ALA A 176 12.30 7.42 -10.50
N PHE A 177 12.07 8.71 -10.55
CA PHE A 177 12.17 9.60 -9.39
C PHE A 177 11.18 9.15 -8.30
N ASN A 178 11.57 9.31 -7.03
CA ASN A 178 10.66 9.13 -5.88
C ASN A 178 10.84 10.29 -4.92
N GLY A 179 9.71 10.95 -4.61
CA GLY A 179 9.67 12.15 -3.78
C GLY A 179 10.03 11.92 -2.33
N ALA A 180 9.65 10.78 -1.74
CA ALA A 180 10.00 10.46 -0.36
C ALA A 180 11.50 10.20 -0.22
N GLU A 181 12.11 9.51 -1.19
CA GLU A 181 13.57 9.34 -1.26
C GLU A 181 14.28 10.69 -1.36
N HIS A 182 13.78 11.60 -2.23
CA HIS A 182 14.32 12.94 -2.40
C HIS A 182 14.27 13.74 -1.10
N LEU A 183 13.11 13.77 -0.45
CA LEU A 183 12.93 14.48 0.83
C LEU A 183 13.83 13.90 1.92
N ALA A 184 13.93 12.58 2.02
CA ALA A 184 14.77 11.92 3.02
C ALA A 184 16.26 12.25 2.86
N LYS A 185 16.73 12.40 1.61
CA LYS A 185 18.14 12.67 1.29
C LYS A 185 18.50 14.15 1.28
N ASN A 186 17.63 15.01 0.79
CA ASN A 186 17.99 16.38 0.42
C ASN A 186 17.22 17.45 1.21
N GLU A 187 16.02 17.18 1.73
CA GLU A 187 15.19 18.13 2.43
C GLU A 187 14.60 17.54 3.73
N ARG A 188 15.47 16.87 4.48
CA ARG A 188 15.12 16.12 5.69
C ARG A 188 14.31 16.94 6.70
N GLU A 189 14.59 18.23 6.86
CA GLU A 189 13.89 19.11 7.80
C GLU A 189 12.39 19.22 7.52
N LEU A 190 11.95 19.06 6.27
CA LEU A 190 10.53 19.07 5.93
C LEU A 190 9.80 17.86 6.54
N ILE A 191 10.43 16.68 6.52
CA ILE A 191 9.81 15.44 6.94
C ILE A 191 10.25 14.95 8.32
N ASP A 192 11.26 15.55 8.95
CA ASP A 192 11.73 15.07 10.26
C ASP A 192 10.59 15.06 11.28
N ALA A 193 10.37 13.89 11.88
CA ALA A 193 9.25 13.61 12.77
C ALA A 193 9.61 12.50 13.77
N GLU A 194 8.85 12.39 14.86
CA GLU A 194 8.98 11.27 15.79
C GLU A 194 8.54 9.95 15.11
N PHE A 195 7.46 10.02 14.33
CA PHE A 195 6.96 8.95 13.48
C PHE A 195 6.11 9.52 12.35
N ALA A 196 5.85 8.71 11.35
CA ALA A 196 4.96 9.03 10.24
C ALA A 196 3.76 8.06 10.20
N ILE A 197 2.60 8.59 9.80
CA ILE A 197 1.42 7.82 9.42
C ILE A 197 1.29 7.87 7.90
N ASN A 198 1.27 6.70 7.29
CA ASN A 198 1.25 6.50 5.85
C ASN A 198 0.12 5.55 5.44
N GLU A 199 -0.03 5.30 4.16
CA GLU A 199 -0.84 4.23 3.58
C GLU A 199 -0.41 2.83 4.04
N GLY A 200 -1.07 1.79 3.53
CA GLY A 200 -0.69 0.38 3.69
C GLY A 200 -1.43 -0.37 4.79
N GLY A 201 -1.95 0.32 5.80
CA GLY A 201 -2.87 -0.25 6.77
C GLY A 201 -4.32 -0.02 6.37
N GLY A 202 -5.23 -0.81 6.88
CA GLY A 202 -6.65 -0.66 6.61
C GLY A 202 -7.45 -1.89 6.97
N GLY A 203 -8.76 -1.78 6.81
CA GLY A 203 -9.67 -2.87 7.11
C GLY A 203 -9.82 -3.84 5.93
N GLN A 204 -10.08 -5.10 6.22
CA GLN A 204 -10.41 -6.13 5.24
C GLN A 204 -11.87 -6.52 5.39
N MET A 205 -12.62 -6.47 4.29
CA MET A 205 -13.98 -6.98 4.21
C MET A 205 -13.98 -8.45 3.78
N GLY A 206 -14.88 -9.23 4.35
CA GLY A 206 -15.14 -10.59 3.87
C GLY A 206 -16.11 -10.60 2.68
N ALA A 207 -16.22 -11.76 2.02
CA ALA A 207 -17.12 -11.97 0.89
C ALA A 207 -18.60 -11.68 1.20
N THR A 208 -18.99 -11.71 2.46
CA THR A 208 -20.34 -11.37 2.92
C THR A 208 -20.54 -9.88 3.20
N GLY A 209 -19.55 -9.04 2.92
CA GLY A 209 -19.56 -7.60 3.19
C GLY A 209 -19.42 -7.22 4.67
N LYS A 210 -19.00 -8.17 5.53
CA LYS A 210 -18.68 -7.90 6.93
C LYS A 210 -17.19 -7.68 7.12
N PRO A 211 -16.76 -6.72 7.98
CA PRO A 211 -15.36 -6.56 8.32
C PRO A 211 -14.78 -7.84 8.95
N ILE A 212 -13.58 -8.23 8.51
CA ILE A 212 -12.83 -9.35 9.09
C ILE A 212 -11.88 -8.82 10.16
N PHE A 213 -11.09 -7.81 9.82
CA PHE A 213 -10.15 -7.16 10.73
C PHE A 213 -9.83 -5.73 10.26
N MET A 214 -9.25 -4.94 11.13
CA MET A 214 -8.55 -3.68 10.85
C MET A 214 -7.05 -3.93 10.99
N GLY A 215 -6.29 -3.75 9.91
CA GLY A 215 -4.84 -3.87 9.90
C GLY A 215 -4.16 -2.54 10.22
N ILE A 216 -3.13 -2.60 11.06
CA ILE A 216 -2.15 -1.54 11.25
C ILE A 216 -0.83 -2.07 10.71
N GLN A 217 -0.31 -1.45 9.66
CA GLN A 217 0.97 -1.87 9.09
C GLN A 217 2.12 -1.42 9.99
N VAL A 218 2.90 -2.40 10.44
CA VAL A 218 4.11 -2.20 11.24
C VAL A 218 5.25 -2.94 10.56
N GLY A 219 5.67 -2.38 9.42
CA GLY A 219 6.73 -2.91 8.59
C GLY A 219 6.28 -3.44 7.24
N GLU A 220 7.24 -3.54 6.36
CA GLU A 220 7.08 -3.96 4.98
C GLU A 220 8.34 -4.69 4.50
N LYS A 221 8.20 -5.49 3.44
CA LYS A 221 9.33 -6.16 2.83
C LYS A 221 10.08 -5.24 1.86
N LEU A 222 11.38 -5.41 1.80
CA LEU A 222 12.21 -4.77 0.80
C LEU A 222 11.95 -5.40 -0.57
N SER A 223 11.57 -4.59 -1.57
CA SER A 223 11.48 -5.02 -2.97
C SER A 223 12.83 -4.84 -3.65
N GLN A 224 13.41 -5.94 -4.16
CA GLN A 224 14.71 -5.92 -4.81
C GLN A 224 14.71 -6.74 -6.10
N ASN A 225 15.24 -6.15 -7.17
CA ASN A 225 15.46 -6.85 -8.43
C ASN A 225 16.90 -7.32 -8.57
N TYR A 226 17.05 -8.54 -9.09
CA TYR A 226 18.35 -9.13 -9.44
C TYR A 226 18.34 -9.50 -10.91
N THR A 227 19.48 -9.27 -11.58
CA THR A 227 19.72 -9.78 -12.93
C THR A 227 20.54 -11.04 -12.84
N LEU A 228 20.03 -12.13 -13.42
CA LEU A 228 20.79 -13.34 -13.72
C LEU A 228 21.20 -13.30 -15.18
N GLU A 229 22.46 -13.46 -15.47
CA GLU A 229 22.98 -13.43 -16.84
C GLU A 229 24.01 -14.53 -17.04
N VAL A 230 23.89 -15.24 -18.14
CA VAL A 230 24.87 -16.23 -18.62
C VAL A 230 25.21 -15.93 -20.06
N THR A 231 26.50 -16.05 -20.40
CA THR A 231 27.02 -15.82 -21.75
C THR A 231 27.81 -17.02 -22.21
N ASN A 232 27.69 -17.36 -23.49
CA ASN A 232 28.36 -18.45 -24.17
C ASN A 232 28.95 -18.02 -25.54
N PRO A 233 29.94 -18.70 -26.08
CA PRO A 233 30.44 -18.39 -27.42
C PRO A 233 29.38 -18.50 -28.53
N GLY A 234 28.28 -19.27 -28.30
CA GLY A 234 27.29 -19.58 -29.31
C GLY A 234 27.80 -20.65 -30.29
N GLY A 235 27.15 -20.74 -31.45
CA GLY A 235 27.54 -21.70 -32.49
C GLY A 235 26.33 -22.09 -33.37
N HIS A 236 26.55 -23.00 -34.29
CA HIS A 236 25.52 -23.53 -35.17
C HIS A 236 24.67 -24.57 -34.43
N SER A 237 23.33 -24.48 -34.49
CA SER A 237 22.41 -25.35 -33.75
C SER A 237 22.53 -26.86 -34.09
N SER A 238 23.04 -27.19 -35.28
CA SER A 238 23.32 -28.59 -35.67
C SER A 238 24.52 -29.21 -34.94
N ARG A 239 25.27 -28.43 -34.16
CA ARG A 239 26.40 -28.89 -33.34
C ARG A 239 26.09 -28.60 -31.88
N PRO A 240 25.28 -29.44 -31.21
CA PRO A 240 24.90 -29.21 -29.83
C PRO A 240 26.15 -29.19 -28.94
N MET A 241 26.22 -28.16 -28.09
CA MET A 241 27.26 -28.01 -27.09
C MET A 241 26.69 -28.25 -25.70
N PRO A 242 27.45 -28.81 -24.75
CA PRO A 242 26.97 -28.97 -23.38
C PRO A 242 26.57 -27.64 -22.76
N ASP A 243 27.34 -26.58 -23.07
CA ASP A 243 27.11 -25.23 -22.55
C ASP A 243 26.16 -24.46 -23.47
N ASN A 244 24.91 -24.33 -23.04
CA ASN A 244 23.89 -23.56 -23.72
C ASN A 244 23.31 -22.54 -22.75
N ALA A 245 23.41 -21.24 -23.09
CA ALA A 245 23.00 -20.16 -22.20
C ALA A 245 21.54 -20.27 -21.76
N ILE A 246 20.62 -20.69 -22.65
CA ILE A 246 19.21 -20.88 -22.31
C ILE A 246 19.06 -22.02 -21.29
N ASN A 247 19.69 -23.17 -21.55
CA ASN A 247 19.58 -24.32 -20.66
C ASN A 247 20.19 -24.05 -19.29
N GLN A 248 21.37 -23.43 -19.23
CA GLN A 248 22.02 -23.06 -17.97
C GLN A 248 21.13 -22.13 -17.15
N LEU A 249 20.61 -21.06 -17.77
CA LEU A 249 19.71 -20.12 -17.09
C LEU A 249 18.42 -20.83 -16.62
N ALA A 250 17.81 -21.68 -17.46
CA ALA A 250 16.62 -22.44 -17.11
C ALA A 250 16.84 -23.35 -15.89
N PHE A 251 17.99 -24.01 -15.78
CA PHE A 251 18.36 -24.81 -14.59
C PHE A 251 18.52 -23.95 -13.34
N GLY A 252 19.15 -22.79 -13.48
CA GLY A 252 19.26 -21.83 -12.38
C GLY A 252 17.90 -21.33 -11.89
N LEU A 253 17.01 -20.95 -12.82
CA LEU A 253 15.64 -20.51 -12.53
C LEU A 253 14.81 -21.61 -11.86
N THR A 254 14.97 -22.87 -12.33
CA THR A 254 14.29 -24.02 -11.72
C THR A 254 14.72 -24.21 -10.26
N ARG A 255 16.02 -24.11 -9.97
CA ARG A 255 16.50 -24.20 -8.58
C ARG A 255 15.95 -23.09 -7.70
N ILE A 256 15.89 -21.84 -8.19
CA ILE A 256 15.28 -20.72 -7.46
C ILE A 256 13.79 -20.99 -7.22
N ALA A 257 13.05 -21.45 -8.21
CA ALA A 257 11.62 -21.75 -8.10
C ALA A 257 11.32 -22.89 -7.11
N GLN A 258 12.23 -23.83 -6.93
CA GLN A 258 12.12 -24.95 -5.99
C GLN A 258 12.65 -24.65 -4.59
N HIS A 259 13.40 -23.55 -4.46
CA HIS A 259 14.01 -23.19 -3.18
C HIS A 259 12.96 -22.55 -2.25
N LYS A 260 12.97 -23.00 -1.02
CA LYS A 260 12.22 -22.35 0.07
C LYS A 260 13.20 -21.60 0.97
N PHE A 261 13.03 -20.28 1.03
CA PHE A 261 13.73 -19.49 2.03
C PHE A 261 13.24 -19.86 3.43
N PRO A 262 14.09 -19.84 4.45
CA PRO A 262 13.69 -20.21 5.80
C PRO A 262 12.61 -19.28 6.33
N ILE A 263 11.75 -19.81 7.21
CA ILE A 263 10.78 -19.01 7.95
C ILE A 263 11.54 -18.01 8.81
N THR A 264 11.10 -16.76 8.73
CA THR A 264 11.65 -15.66 9.51
C THR A 264 10.53 -14.94 10.25
N PHE A 265 10.72 -14.68 11.54
CA PHE A 265 9.79 -13.94 12.37
C PHE A 265 10.42 -12.64 12.88
N ASN A 266 9.61 -11.59 12.93
CA ASN A 266 9.80 -10.41 13.75
C ASN A 266 8.61 -10.25 14.71
N ASP A 267 8.64 -9.22 15.54
CA ASP A 267 7.58 -8.99 16.53
C ASP A 267 6.22 -8.80 15.87
N THR A 268 6.17 -8.10 14.74
CA THR A 268 4.94 -7.85 13.96
C THR A 268 4.33 -9.15 13.44
N THR A 269 5.13 -10.02 12.80
CA THR A 269 4.62 -11.29 12.26
C THR A 269 4.21 -12.26 13.35
N ARG A 270 4.89 -12.26 14.50
CA ARG A 270 4.48 -13.03 15.69
C ARG A 270 3.15 -12.53 16.24
N ALA A 271 2.99 -11.21 16.41
CA ALA A 271 1.75 -10.62 16.88
C ALA A 271 0.60 -10.92 15.91
N PHE A 272 0.83 -10.78 14.60
CA PHE A 272 -0.13 -11.13 13.57
C PHE A 272 -0.62 -12.58 13.67
N LEU A 273 0.31 -13.54 13.64
CA LEU A 273 -0.05 -14.96 13.69
C LEU A 273 -0.73 -15.35 15.00
N THR A 274 -0.36 -14.74 16.13
CA THR A 274 -1.00 -14.98 17.43
C THR A 274 -2.47 -14.58 17.39
N GLU A 275 -2.78 -13.40 16.90
CA GLU A 275 -4.17 -12.92 16.80
C GLU A 275 -4.95 -13.66 15.71
N MET A 276 -4.32 -13.96 14.56
CA MET A 276 -4.94 -14.76 13.51
C MET A 276 -5.28 -16.17 13.98
N ALA A 277 -4.41 -16.79 14.78
CA ALA A 277 -4.69 -18.10 15.38
C ALA A 277 -5.95 -18.07 16.25
N ARG A 278 -6.14 -16.99 17.02
CA ARG A 278 -7.36 -16.80 17.84
C ARG A 278 -8.61 -16.59 16.97
N LEU A 279 -8.48 -15.84 15.88
CA LEU A 279 -9.60 -15.51 14.97
C LEU A 279 -10.02 -16.70 14.11
N LYS A 280 -9.05 -17.39 13.51
CA LYS A 280 -9.30 -18.56 12.66
C LYS A 280 -9.72 -19.79 13.46
N GLY A 281 -9.06 -20.04 14.61
CA GLY A 281 -9.25 -21.25 15.39
C GLY A 281 -8.92 -22.52 14.59
N GLY A 282 -9.45 -23.66 15.04
CA GLY A 282 -9.32 -24.93 14.32
C GLY A 282 -7.86 -25.36 14.08
N GLU A 283 -7.62 -26.09 13.00
CA GLU A 283 -6.28 -26.62 12.68
C GLU A 283 -5.34 -25.54 12.17
N ASP A 284 -5.86 -24.50 11.47
CA ASP A 284 -5.03 -23.37 11.01
C ASP A 284 -4.50 -22.57 12.20
N GLY A 285 -5.36 -22.27 13.19
CA GLY A 285 -4.93 -21.59 14.41
C GLY A 285 -3.90 -22.40 15.20
N LYS A 286 -4.06 -23.71 15.29
CA LYS A 286 -3.07 -24.60 15.92
C LYS A 286 -1.73 -24.58 15.18
N ALA A 287 -1.76 -24.63 13.84
CA ALA A 287 -0.56 -24.58 13.02
C ALA A 287 0.18 -23.24 13.18
N MET A 288 -0.53 -22.12 13.25
CA MET A 288 0.08 -20.79 13.51
C MET A 288 0.82 -20.78 14.85
N LEU A 289 0.19 -21.27 15.93
CA LEU A 289 0.82 -21.31 17.25
C LEU A 289 1.99 -22.31 17.31
N ALA A 290 1.88 -23.47 16.63
CA ALA A 290 2.96 -24.44 16.54
C ALA A 290 4.17 -23.84 15.82
N LEU A 291 3.95 -23.10 14.72
CA LEU A 291 5.03 -22.47 13.96
C LEU A 291 5.72 -21.34 14.75
N ILE A 292 4.95 -20.54 15.52
CA ILE A 292 5.51 -19.53 16.42
C ILE A 292 6.41 -20.19 17.49
N ALA A 293 5.99 -21.32 18.04
CA ALA A 293 6.74 -22.06 19.06
C ALA A 293 7.97 -22.77 18.47
N ASN A 294 7.85 -23.32 17.27
CA ASN A 294 8.93 -24.02 16.56
C ASN A 294 8.92 -23.65 15.08
N PRO A 295 9.76 -22.70 14.63
CA PRO A 295 9.86 -22.31 13.20
C PRO A 295 10.29 -23.44 12.25
N LYS A 296 10.70 -24.59 12.78
CA LYS A 296 11.07 -25.78 12.01
C LYS A 296 9.97 -26.84 11.95
N ASP A 297 8.76 -26.53 12.38
CA ASP A 297 7.61 -27.43 12.29
C ASP A 297 7.11 -27.49 10.84
N THR A 298 7.62 -28.49 10.10
CA THR A 298 7.31 -28.68 8.67
C THR A 298 5.83 -29.00 8.42
N ALA A 299 5.14 -29.62 9.36
CA ALA A 299 3.71 -29.93 9.20
C ALA A 299 2.88 -28.65 9.32
N ALA A 300 3.19 -27.78 10.27
CA ALA A 300 2.56 -26.49 10.44
C ALA A 300 2.88 -25.57 9.25
N GLU A 301 4.13 -25.54 8.80
CA GLU A 301 4.57 -24.78 7.61
C GLU A 301 3.77 -25.21 6.36
N THR A 302 3.78 -26.51 6.03
CA THR A 302 3.08 -27.04 4.86
C THR A 302 1.58 -26.71 4.86
N ARG A 303 0.97 -26.71 6.06
CA ARG A 303 -0.43 -26.36 6.19
C ARG A 303 -0.70 -24.89 5.86
N LEU A 304 0.15 -23.98 6.35
CA LEU A 304 -0.05 -22.54 6.19
C LEU A 304 0.36 -22.04 4.79
N GLU A 305 1.36 -22.64 4.17
CA GLU A 305 1.84 -22.28 2.82
C GLU A 305 0.82 -22.45 1.70
N VAL A 306 -0.20 -23.29 1.91
CA VAL A 306 -1.30 -23.46 0.93
C VAL A 306 -2.01 -22.12 0.67
N ASP A 307 -2.05 -21.25 1.66
CA ASP A 307 -2.56 -19.89 1.54
C ASP A 307 -1.41 -18.93 1.16
N PRO A 308 -1.43 -18.34 -0.04
CA PRO A 308 -0.39 -17.40 -0.49
C PRO A 308 -0.19 -16.21 0.46
N ASP A 309 -1.22 -15.80 1.19
CA ASP A 309 -1.13 -14.69 2.13
C ASP A 309 -0.29 -15.04 3.35
N TYR A 310 -0.33 -16.29 3.83
CA TYR A 310 0.58 -16.71 4.89
C TYR A 310 1.98 -16.97 4.36
N ASN A 311 2.12 -17.60 3.19
CA ASN A 311 3.42 -17.83 2.58
C ASN A 311 4.21 -16.52 2.41
N ARG A 312 3.58 -15.48 1.85
CA ARG A 312 4.25 -14.19 1.61
C ARG A 312 4.70 -13.45 2.88
N ILE A 313 4.14 -13.73 4.06
CA ILE A 313 4.55 -13.09 5.32
C ILE A 313 5.55 -13.92 6.13
N LEU A 314 5.71 -15.20 5.82
CA LEU A 314 6.60 -16.12 6.53
C LEU A 314 8.01 -16.16 5.95
N HIS A 315 8.18 -15.94 4.65
CA HIS A 315 9.43 -16.14 3.93
C HIS A 315 9.89 -14.91 3.17
N THR A 316 11.19 -14.76 2.94
CA THR A 316 11.68 -14.04 1.76
C THR A 316 11.19 -14.80 0.52
N THR A 317 10.69 -14.11 -0.48
CA THR A 317 10.21 -14.72 -1.72
C THR A 317 10.94 -14.14 -2.92
N CYS A 318 11.37 -15.00 -3.86
CA CYS A 318 12.07 -14.59 -5.08
C CYS A 318 11.41 -15.25 -6.28
N ILE A 319 10.97 -14.45 -7.26
CA ILE A 319 10.21 -14.90 -8.42
C ILE A 319 10.85 -14.35 -9.70
N ALA A 320 10.99 -15.21 -10.73
CA ALA A 320 11.38 -14.77 -12.06
C ALA A 320 10.22 -13.98 -12.71
N THR A 321 10.48 -12.75 -13.14
CA THR A 321 9.47 -11.86 -13.71
C THR A 321 9.72 -11.50 -15.18
N MET A 322 10.97 -11.61 -15.64
CA MET A 322 11.33 -11.36 -17.04
C MET A 322 12.38 -12.34 -17.49
N LEU A 323 12.34 -12.71 -18.78
CA LEU A 323 13.30 -13.58 -19.44
C LEU A 323 13.55 -13.08 -20.85
N ASP A 324 14.83 -12.98 -21.21
CA ASP A 324 15.28 -12.66 -22.57
C ASP A 324 16.45 -13.57 -22.96
N ALA A 325 16.34 -14.25 -24.13
CA ALA A 325 17.36 -15.22 -24.54
C ALA A 325 17.28 -15.54 -26.02
N GLY A 326 18.48 -15.79 -26.60
CA GLY A 326 18.62 -16.19 -28.00
C GLY A 326 18.52 -15.02 -28.97
N HIS A 327 18.87 -15.27 -30.26
CA HIS A 327 18.85 -14.24 -31.30
C HIS A 327 18.52 -14.81 -32.69
N ALA A 328 18.57 -16.13 -32.87
CA ALA A 328 18.22 -16.80 -34.13
C ALA A 328 17.82 -18.24 -33.90
N THR A 329 16.92 -18.76 -34.76
CA THR A 329 16.35 -20.10 -34.61
C THR A 329 17.34 -21.22 -34.92
N ASN A 330 18.44 -20.95 -35.63
CA ASN A 330 19.47 -21.90 -36.07
C ASN A 330 20.84 -21.65 -35.41
N ALA A 331 20.90 -20.83 -34.34
CA ALA A 331 22.11 -20.54 -33.60
C ALA A 331 22.00 -20.92 -32.12
N LEU A 332 23.11 -21.39 -31.54
CA LEU A 332 23.21 -21.52 -30.09
C LEU A 332 23.18 -20.13 -29.44
N PRO A 333 22.42 -19.94 -28.35
CA PRO A 333 22.28 -18.65 -27.71
C PRO A 333 23.61 -18.16 -27.11
N GLN A 334 24.00 -16.94 -27.43
CA GLN A 334 25.23 -16.32 -26.90
C GLN A 334 24.97 -15.67 -25.53
N ARG A 335 23.70 -15.40 -25.21
CA ARG A 335 23.29 -14.78 -23.96
C ARG A 335 21.90 -15.25 -23.58
N ALA A 336 21.70 -15.42 -22.28
CA ALA A 336 20.38 -15.53 -21.66
C ALA A 336 20.38 -14.69 -20.38
N LYS A 337 19.26 -14.00 -20.13
CA LYS A 337 19.11 -13.05 -19.03
C LYS A 337 17.73 -13.18 -18.42
N ALA A 338 17.65 -13.12 -17.09
CA ALA A 338 16.39 -13.06 -16.36
C ALA A 338 16.40 -11.96 -15.30
N ASN A 339 15.23 -11.44 -14.99
CA ASN A 339 14.97 -10.63 -13.81
C ASN A 339 14.35 -11.50 -12.73
N ILE A 340 14.91 -11.46 -11.53
CA ILE A 340 14.34 -12.05 -10.32
C ILE A 340 13.92 -10.91 -9.41
N ASN A 341 12.62 -10.81 -9.12
CA ASN A 341 12.11 -9.91 -8.11
C ASN A 341 12.02 -10.64 -6.78
N CYS A 342 12.71 -10.12 -5.77
CA CYS A 342 12.64 -10.65 -4.41
C CYS A 342 11.90 -9.68 -3.50
N ARG A 343 11.08 -10.24 -2.61
CA ARG A 343 10.47 -9.55 -1.48
C ARG A 343 11.19 -10.01 -0.22
N ILE A 344 12.13 -9.21 0.21
CA ILE A 344 13.12 -9.54 1.23
C ILE A 344 12.57 -9.18 2.61
N PHE A 345 12.75 -10.07 3.57
CA PHE A 345 12.31 -9.86 4.94
C PHE A 345 13.09 -8.69 5.59
N PRO A 346 12.43 -7.79 6.37
CA PRO A 346 13.07 -6.65 7.01
C PRO A 346 14.32 -7.04 7.82
N GLY A 347 15.38 -6.26 7.70
CA GLY A 347 16.65 -6.51 8.37
C GLY A 347 17.63 -7.37 7.56
N THR A 348 17.20 -8.01 6.46
CA THR A 348 18.08 -8.73 5.52
C THR A 348 18.47 -7.80 4.38
N THR A 349 19.77 -7.80 4.04
CA THR A 349 20.30 -6.93 2.98
C THR A 349 20.13 -7.56 1.59
N ALA A 350 20.05 -6.72 0.55
CA ALA A 350 20.04 -7.18 -0.84
C ALA A 350 21.28 -8.04 -1.16
N GLU A 351 22.44 -7.68 -0.61
CA GLU A 351 23.70 -8.43 -0.82
C GLU A 351 23.68 -9.82 -0.15
N GLN A 352 23.05 -9.97 1.01
CA GLN A 352 22.87 -11.29 1.64
C GLN A 352 22.02 -12.20 0.75
N VAL A 353 20.90 -11.68 0.22
CA VAL A 353 20.03 -12.44 -0.70
C VAL A 353 20.74 -12.73 -2.02
N ARG A 354 21.53 -11.80 -2.55
CA ARG A 354 22.34 -12.05 -3.76
C ARG A 354 23.27 -13.27 -3.59
N LYS A 355 23.99 -13.34 -2.47
CA LYS A 355 24.87 -14.47 -2.14
C LYS A 355 24.09 -15.78 -1.95
N GLU A 356 22.91 -15.71 -1.36
CA GLU A 356 22.03 -16.87 -1.21
C GLU A 356 21.55 -17.36 -2.57
N LEU A 357 21.16 -16.45 -3.47
CA LEU A 357 20.81 -16.79 -4.86
C LEU A 357 21.96 -17.44 -5.61
N GLU A 358 23.21 -16.99 -5.44
CA GLU A 358 24.39 -17.64 -6.02
C GLU A 358 24.56 -19.08 -5.51
N THR A 359 24.32 -19.30 -4.22
CA THR A 359 24.38 -20.63 -3.61
C THR A 359 23.25 -21.54 -4.15
N ILE A 360 22.03 -21.01 -4.29
CA ILE A 360 20.87 -21.73 -4.82
C ILE A 360 21.09 -22.11 -6.29
N VAL A 361 21.51 -21.15 -7.09
CA VAL A 361 21.77 -21.35 -8.54
C VAL A 361 22.88 -22.35 -8.77
N ALA A 362 23.90 -22.38 -7.93
CA ALA A 362 25.02 -23.34 -7.94
C ALA A 362 25.64 -23.52 -9.33
N ASP A 363 25.76 -22.44 -10.10
CA ASP A 363 26.41 -22.39 -11.40
C ASP A 363 27.23 -21.08 -11.51
N PRO A 364 28.57 -21.12 -11.43
CA PRO A 364 29.39 -19.94 -11.45
C PRO A 364 29.40 -19.20 -12.80
N ALA A 365 28.92 -19.83 -13.87
CA ALA A 365 28.77 -19.18 -15.18
C ALA A 365 27.55 -18.20 -15.18
N ILE A 366 26.59 -18.37 -14.30
CA ILE A 366 25.46 -17.46 -14.13
C ILE A 366 25.88 -16.33 -13.19
N LYS A 367 26.07 -15.15 -13.73
CA LYS A 367 26.38 -13.94 -12.93
C LYS A 367 25.10 -13.35 -12.37
N ILE A 368 25.10 -13.12 -11.05
CA ILE A 368 23.98 -12.51 -10.35
C ILE A 368 24.41 -11.10 -9.90
N SER A 369 23.70 -10.10 -10.39
CA SER A 369 23.93 -8.70 -10.03
C SER A 369 22.67 -8.07 -9.44
N ILE A 370 22.86 -7.19 -8.46
CA ILE A 370 21.80 -6.35 -7.92
C ILE A 370 21.46 -5.30 -8.96
N ARG A 371 20.16 -5.18 -9.27
CA ARG A 371 19.66 -4.14 -10.16
C ARG A 371 19.08 -3.04 -9.31
N GLU A 372 19.76 -1.90 -9.27
CA GLU A 372 19.38 -0.70 -8.51
C GLU A 372 18.90 -0.99 -7.07
N THR A 373 19.65 -0.57 -6.08
CA THR A 373 19.24 -0.62 -4.69
C THR A 373 18.79 0.78 -4.29
N ARG A 374 17.48 1.03 -4.26
CA ARG A 374 16.94 2.30 -3.80
C ARG A 374 16.68 2.28 -2.29
N ASN A 375 16.10 1.19 -1.81
CA ASN A 375 15.69 1.06 -0.44
C ASN A 375 16.81 0.52 0.43
N LEU A 376 17.09 1.21 1.53
CA LEU A 376 18.03 0.72 2.53
C LEU A 376 17.35 -0.32 3.41
N PRO A 377 18.03 -1.44 3.75
CA PRO A 377 17.46 -2.38 4.70
C PRO A 377 17.32 -1.72 6.06
N ALA A 378 16.14 -1.81 6.65
CA ALA A 378 15.88 -1.35 8.00
C ALA A 378 15.10 -2.41 8.77
N PRO A 379 15.24 -2.48 10.10
CA PRO A 379 14.30 -3.20 10.91
C PRO A 379 12.90 -2.58 10.76
N PRO A 380 11.83 -3.36 10.98
CA PRO A 380 10.49 -2.78 10.98
C PRO A 380 10.37 -1.73 12.08
N PRO A 381 9.43 -0.77 11.95
CA PRO A 381 9.07 0.12 13.06
C PRO A 381 8.78 -0.67 14.33
N PRO A 382 9.09 -0.14 15.51
CA PRO A 382 8.79 -0.83 16.77
C PRO A 382 7.27 -0.93 16.99
N LEU A 383 6.83 -1.94 17.74
CA LEU A 383 5.45 -2.01 18.26
C LEU A 383 5.28 -0.97 19.40
N ASP A 384 5.37 0.31 19.06
CA ASP A 384 5.32 1.40 20.04
C ASP A 384 3.88 1.66 20.51
N ALA A 385 3.63 1.42 21.78
CA ALA A 385 2.32 1.64 22.40
C ALA A 385 1.84 3.10 22.27
N LYS A 386 2.74 4.09 22.22
CA LYS A 386 2.37 5.49 22.03
C LYS A 386 1.73 5.76 20.68
N VAL A 387 2.10 4.97 19.66
CA VAL A 387 1.53 5.06 18.32
C VAL A 387 0.36 4.09 18.16
N LEU A 388 0.51 2.84 18.60
CA LEU A 388 -0.44 1.79 18.31
C LEU A 388 -1.68 1.83 19.21
N ASP A 389 -1.54 2.11 20.51
CA ASP A 389 -2.68 2.09 21.44
C ASP A 389 -3.74 3.14 21.11
N PRO A 390 -3.42 4.40 20.77
CA PRO A 390 -4.41 5.38 20.33
C PRO A 390 -5.17 4.93 19.07
N ALA A 391 -4.46 4.39 18.08
CA ALA A 391 -5.05 3.89 16.84
C ALA A 391 -6.01 2.74 17.11
N VAL A 392 -5.59 1.74 17.88
CA VAL A 392 -6.41 0.58 18.27
C VAL A 392 -7.64 1.01 19.10
N LYS A 393 -7.45 1.91 20.07
CA LYS A 393 -8.54 2.40 20.93
C LYS A 393 -9.60 3.13 20.10
N LEU A 394 -9.17 3.98 19.19
CA LEU A 394 -10.09 4.70 18.31
C LEU A 394 -10.79 3.75 17.32
N ALA A 395 -10.06 2.79 16.73
CA ALA A 395 -10.62 1.78 15.85
C ALA A 395 -11.70 0.94 16.56
N LYS A 396 -11.47 0.49 17.80
CA LYS A 396 -12.47 -0.23 18.61
C LYS A 396 -13.73 0.60 18.87
N THR A 397 -13.59 1.93 18.96
CA THR A 397 -14.73 2.83 19.18
C THR A 397 -15.53 3.03 17.89
N MET A 398 -14.85 3.21 16.76
CA MET A 398 -15.52 3.50 15.48
C MET A 398 -15.98 2.23 14.74
N PHE A 399 -15.28 1.12 14.95
CA PHE A 399 -15.56 -0.18 14.33
C PHE A 399 -15.73 -1.27 15.41
N PRO A 400 -16.80 -1.20 16.20
CA PRO A 400 -16.98 -2.11 17.33
C PRO A 400 -17.07 -3.58 16.86
N GLY A 401 -16.36 -4.46 17.58
CA GLY A 401 -16.30 -5.88 17.26
C GLY A 401 -15.35 -6.27 16.14
N VAL A 402 -14.71 -5.30 15.47
CA VAL A 402 -13.69 -5.58 14.44
C VAL A 402 -12.33 -5.81 15.12
N PRO A 403 -11.68 -6.97 14.93
CA PRO A 403 -10.35 -7.22 15.46
C PRO A 403 -9.30 -6.27 14.85
N ASN A 404 -8.30 -5.88 15.65
CA ASN A 404 -7.18 -5.07 15.19
C ASN A 404 -5.92 -5.95 15.11
N LEU A 405 -5.25 -5.95 13.95
CA LEU A 405 -4.07 -6.76 13.68
C LEU A 405 -2.87 -5.89 13.34
N MET A 406 -1.72 -6.20 13.93
CA MET A 406 -0.44 -5.65 13.47
C MET A 406 -0.02 -6.46 12.25
N ILE A 407 0.13 -5.83 11.09
CA ILE A 407 0.43 -6.50 9.83
C ILE A 407 1.79 -6.07 9.28
N MET A 408 2.44 -6.98 8.57
CA MET A 408 3.60 -6.69 7.75
C MET A 408 3.21 -6.83 6.28
N GLN A 409 3.39 -5.80 5.49
CA GLN A 409 3.10 -5.84 4.06
C GLN A 409 4.22 -6.53 3.27
N ALA A 410 3.83 -7.22 2.20
CA ALA A 410 4.78 -7.77 1.22
C ALA A 410 5.11 -6.76 0.10
N GLY A 411 4.29 -5.73 -0.07
CA GLY A 411 4.58 -4.55 -0.87
C GLY A 411 5.53 -3.60 -0.14
N ALA A 412 6.03 -2.59 -0.83
CA ALA A 412 6.76 -1.47 -0.27
C ALA A 412 5.92 -0.20 -0.44
N THR A 413 6.15 0.78 0.41
CA THR A 413 5.56 2.10 0.37
C THR A 413 6.66 3.16 0.50
N ASP A 414 6.33 4.44 0.45
CA ASP A 414 7.26 5.52 0.78
C ASP A 414 7.89 5.40 2.18
N GLY A 415 7.29 4.59 3.06
CA GLY A 415 7.86 4.22 4.36
C GLY A 415 9.24 3.56 4.28
N ALA A 416 9.54 2.89 3.13
CA ALA A 416 10.83 2.29 2.84
C ALA A 416 12.00 3.29 2.79
N PHE A 417 11.71 4.57 2.57
CA PHE A 417 12.72 5.64 2.54
C PHE A 417 12.84 6.39 3.89
N LEU A 418 11.76 6.43 4.68
CA LEU A 418 11.71 7.17 5.94
C LEU A 418 12.19 6.33 7.12
N THR A 419 11.77 5.07 7.22
CA THR A 419 12.17 4.19 8.32
C THR A 419 13.69 4.02 8.45
N PRO A 420 14.45 3.80 7.36
CA PRO A 420 15.92 3.67 7.44
C PRO A 420 16.63 4.93 7.95
N VAL A 421 16.03 6.09 7.75
CA VAL A 421 16.61 7.36 8.20
C VAL A 421 16.11 7.79 9.58
N GLY A 422 15.45 6.90 10.33
CA GLY A 422 15.05 7.10 11.72
C GLY A 422 13.71 7.81 11.91
N ILE A 423 12.81 7.70 10.92
CA ILE A 423 11.40 8.13 11.02
C ILE A 423 10.53 6.86 10.91
N PRO A 424 10.22 6.19 12.04
CA PRO A 424 9.35 5.01 12.01
C PRO A 424 8.04 5.33 11.31
N THR A 425 7.68 4.54 10.27
CA THR A 425 6.50 4.80 9.44
C THR A 425 5.50 3.67 9.60
N TYR A 426 4.27 4.04 9.97
CA TYR A 426 3.17 3.11 10.22
C TYR A 426 2.06 3.33 9.20
N GLY A 427 1.54 2.23 8.62
CA GLY A 427 0.38 2.30 7.74
C GLY A 427 -0.92 2.24 8.54
N ILE A 428 -1.69 3.33 8.50
CA ILE A 428 -2.96 3.45 9.24
C ILE A 428 -3.94 4.27 8.40
N SER A 429 -5.03 3.67 7.93
CA SER A 429 -6.00 4.41 7.09
C SER A 429 -7.43 4.46 7.64
N GLY A 430 -7.87 3.45 8.35
CA GLY A 430 -9.29 3.33 8.75
C GLY A 430 -10.24 3.04 7.58
N MET A 431 -9.70 2.79 6.38
CA MET A 431 -10.45 2.45 5.17
C MET A 431 -10.47 0.94 4.95
N PHE A 432 -11.61 0.40 4.49
CA PHE A 432 -11.77 -1.03 4.26
C PHE A 432 -11.70 -1.36 2.77
N VAL A 433 -10.96 -2.41 2.45
CA VAL A 433 -10.89 -3.01 1.12
C VAL A 433 -11.90 -4.16 1.04
N ASP A 434 -12.67 -4.23 -0.05
CA ASP A 434 -13.56 -5.36 -0.31
C ASP A 434 -12.78 -6.64 -0.62
N SER A 435 -13.43 -7.79 -0.53
CA SER A 435 -12.78 -9.11 -0.70
C SER A 435 -12.18 -9.34 -2.10
N ASP A 436 -12.54 -8.52 -3.09
CA ASP A 436 -12.00 -8.57 -4.45
C ASP A 436 -10.84 -7.58 -4.68
N GLY A 437 -10.40 -6.88 -3.63
CA GLY A 437 -9.25 -5.96 -3.70
C GLY A 437 -9.55 -4.60 -4.33
N ASN A 438 -10.83 -4.23 -4.54
CA ASN A 438 -11.25 -2.92 -5.06
C ASN A 438 -10.67 -2.53 -6.43
N GLY A 439 -10.03 -3.44 -7.16
CA GLY A 439 -9.35 -3.15 -8.43
C GLY A 439 -8.11 -2.27 -8.29
N ILE A 440 -7.50 -2.19 -7.10
CA ILE A 440 -6.24 -1.47 -6.85
C ILE A 440 -5.18 -1.98 -7.83
N HIS A 441 -4.46 -1.06 -8.51
CA HIS A 441 -3.55 -1.31 -9.64
C HIS A 441 -4.19 -1.99 -10.86
N GLY A 442 -5.45 -2.39 -10.76
CA GLY A 442 -6.22 -3.04 -11.83
C GLY A 442 -7.15 -2.10 -12.58
N LEU A 443 -8.16 -2.69 -13.23
CA LEU A 443 -9.17 -1.96 -13.97
C LEU A 443 -10.34 -1.57 -13.06
N ASN A 444 -10.92 -0.40 -13.33
CA ASN A 444 -12.10 0.10 -12.61
C ASN A 444 -11.89 0.16 -11.09
N GLU A 445 -10.73 0.65 -10.67
CA GLU A 445 -10.43 0.90 -9.27
C GLU A 445 -11.54 1.72 -8.62
N ARG A 446 -11.86 1.36 -7.37
CA ARG A 446 -12.96 1.99 -6.64
C ARG A 446 -12.74 1.99 -5.14
N ILE A 447 -13.41 2.91 -4.47
CA ILE A 447 -13.54 2.91 -3.01
C ILE A 447 -15.01 3.04 -2.62
N LYS A 448 -15.46 2.30 -1.61
CA LYS A 448 -16.82 2.47 -1.08
C LYS A 448 -16.94 3.84 -0.41
N VAL A 449 -17.97 4.63 -0.77
CA VAL A 449 -18.17 5.98 -0.23
C VAL A 449 -18.15 5.98 1.30
N LYS A 450 -18.87 5.02 1.90
CA LYS A 450 -18.93 4.90 3.37
C LYS A 450 -17.55 4.69 3.98
N THR A 451 -16.72 3.82 3.40
CA THR A 451 -15.40 3.50 3.97
C THR A 451 -14.43 4.68 3.86
N LEU A 452 -14.51 5.45 2.77
CA LEU A 452 -13.76 6.69 2.61
C LEU A 452 -14.11 7.72 3.70
N LEU A 453 -15.41 7.89 3.95
CA LEU A 453 -15.91 8.83 4.98
C LEU A 453 -15.59 8.35 6.40
N ASP A 454 -15.66 7.04 6.66
CA ASP A 454 -15.24 6.45 7.94
C ASP A 454 -13.74 6.66 8.18
N GLY A 455 -12.90 6.40 7.15
CA GLY A 455 -11.45 6.64 7.21
C GLY A 455 -11.12 8.13 7.40
N ARG A 456 -11.83 9.03 6.69
CA ARG A 456 -11.73 10.49 6.87
C ARG A 456 -11.93 10.90 8.34
N GLU A 457 -12.95 10.38 8.98
CA GLU A 457 -13.24 10.72 10.38
C GLU A 457 -12.27 10.03 11.34
N TYR A 458 -11.88 8.78 11.04
CA TYR A 458 -10.90 8.05 11.84
C TYR A 458 -9.54 8.76 11.87
N LEU A 459 -8.98 9.09 10.72
CA LEU A 459 -7.69 9.75 10.59
C LEU A 459 -7.70 11.16 11.18
N TYR A 460 -8.77 11.94 10.95
CA TYR A 460 -8.94 13.24 11.57
C TYR A 460 -8.87 13.17 13.11
N ARG A 461 -9.60 12.23 13.73
CA ARG A 461 -9.58 12.06 15.19
C ARG A 461 -8.25 11.54 15.69
N LEU A 462 -7.66 10.60 14.96
CA LEU A 462 -6.38 10.00 15.33
C LEU A 462 -5.28 11.06 15.35
N MET A 463 -5.21 11.90 14.33
CA MET A 463 -4.22 12.97 14.27
C MET A 463 -4.41 14.04 15.36
N LYS A 464 -5.66 14.27 15.80
CA LYS A 464 -5.93 15.10 16.99
C LYS A 464 -5.34 14.50 18.26
N VAL A 465 -5.42 13.18 18.42
CA VAL A 465 -4.83 12.49 19.58
C VAL A 465 -3.30 12.55 19.53
N TYR A 466 -2.70 12.39 18.35
CA TYR A 466 -1.24 12.50 18.22
C TYR A 466 -0.72 13.95 18.35
N GLY A 467 -1.52 14.91 17.98
CA GLY A 467 -1.19 16.33 18.11
C GLY A 467 -1.21 16.84 19.55
N GLY A 468 -1.99 16.21 20.43
CA GLY A 468 -2.15 16.55 21.84
C GLY A 468 -3.30 17.50 22.12
#